data_39f121bab94a91a31e7e4629793ea733
#
_entry.id   39f121bab94a91a31e7e4629793ea733
#
_cell.length_a   1.000
_cell.length_b   1.000
_cell.length_c   1.000
_cell.angle_alpha   90.00
_cell.angle_beta   90.00
_cell.angle_gamma   90.00
#
_symmetry.space_group_name_H-M   'P 1'
#
loop_
_entity.id
_entity.type
_entity.pdbx_description
1 polymer ?
#
loop_
_entity_poly.entity_id
_entity_poly.type
_entity_poly.pdbx_seq_one_letter_code
_entity_poly.pdbx_strand_id
1 'polypeptide(L)'
;RPHLTTDLVTAAARVVTDVPALVGRRFDARAGLVVTWGRIESGHAPNVIPQHAELSGTVRCLDINAWRQAPDLIHEAVQEVAVMHRAKPEINYIRGVPPVVNDPVVTELLHDSMTARRGAESVEDTEQSLGGEDFSWYLEHVPGAMARLGVRRPGDLTVRDLHQGDFDADEHAITVGVELFTAAALLDARMRALDTAGR
;
A
#
# COMPACT_ATOMS: atom_id res chain seq x y z
N ARG A 1 10.83 -9.68 41.64
CA ARG A 1 10.45 -11.11 41.56
C ARG A 1 10.07 -11.48 40.13
N PRO A 2 11.03 -11.52 39.18
CA PRO A 2 10.72 -11.71 37.74
C PRO A 2 9.94 -13.01 37.45
N HIS A 3 10.15 -14.06 38.24
CA HIS A 3 9.48 -15.35 38.08
C HIS A 3 7.94 -15.31 38.36
N LEU A 4 7.47 -14.23 38.99
CA LEU A 4 6.05 -14.01 39.30
C LEU A 4 5.39 -12.99 38.41
N THR A 5 6.11 -12.42 37.44
CA THR A 5 5.62 -11.36 36.54
C THR A 5 5.83 -11.74 35.08
N THR A 6 5.06 -11.15 34.22
CA THR A 6 5.27 -11.20 32.77
C THR A 6 6.19 -10.03 32.37
N ASP A 7 7.31 -10.34 31.72
CA ASP A 7 8.21 -9.32 31.18
C ASP A 7 7.66 -8.80 29.83
N LEU A 8 6.94 -7.69 29.93
CA LEU A 8 6.32 -7.11 28.76
C LEU A 8 7.31 -6.36 27.86
N VAL A 9 8.48 -5.94 28.35
CA VAL A 9 9.53 -5.38 27.50
C VAL A 9 10.05 -6.44 26.53
N THR A 10 10.40 -7.62 27.07
CA THR A 10 10.86 -8.74 26.24
C THR A 10 9.74 -9.24 25.31
N ALA A 11 8.52 -9.38 25.80
CA ALA A 11 7.38 -9.81 24.99
C ALA A 11 7.14 -8.85 23.79
N ALA A 12 7.12 -7.55 24.03
CA ALA A 12 6.95 -6.54 22.99
C ALA A 12 8.10 -6.56 21.97
N ALA A 13 9.35 -6.67 22.43
CA ALA A 13 10.51 -6.78 21.55
C ALA A 13 10.42 -8.03 20.64
N ARG A 14 9.93 -9.14 21.16
CA ARG A 14 9.71 -10.36 20.37
C ARG A 14 8.58 -10.22 19.36
N VAL A 15 7.49 -9.58 19.71
CA VAL A 15 6.43 -9.27 18.72
C VAL A 15 7.01 -8.44 17.57
N VAL A 16 7.83 -7.43 17.87
CA VAL A 16 8.47 -6.60 16.86
C VAL A 16 9.38 -7.42 15.92
N THR A 17 10.17 -8.34 16.46
CA THR A 17 11.13 -9.12 15.66
C THR A 17 10.51 -10.32 14.96
N ASP A 18 9.64 -11.03 15.63
CA ASP A 18 9.22 -12.36 15.20
C ASP A 18 7.96 -12.34 14.34
N VAL A 19 7.02 -11.40 14.58
CA VAL A 19 5.78 -11.30 13.80
C VAL A 19 6.06 -11.03 12.32
N PRO A 20 6.91 -10.07 11.91
CA PRO A 20 7.21 -9.88 10.49
C PRO A 20 7.83 -11.12 9.83
N ALA A 21 8.69 -11.84 10.58
CA ALA A 21 9.31 -13.06 10.08
C ALA A 21 8.31 -14.22 9.91
N LEU A 22 7.38 -14.38 10.86
CA LEU A 22 6.31 -15.39 10.79
C LEU A 22 5.37 -15.10 9.60
N VAL A 23 4.93 -13.85 9.48
CA VAL A 23 4.05 -13.40 8.40
C VAL A 23 4.69 -13.62 7.04
N GLY A 24 5.96 -13.23 6.88
CA GLY A 24 6.70 -13.42 5.63
C GLY A 24 6.93 -14.88 5.23
N ARG A 25 6.73 -15.83 6.15
CA ARG A 25 6.80 -17.28 5.90
C ARG A 25 5.45 -17.93 5.59
N ARG A 26 4.37 -17.26 5.93
CA ARG A 26 2.99 -17.78 5.76
C ARG A 26 2.31 -17.30 4.48
N PHE A 27 2.91 -16.32 3.83
CA PHE A 27 2.47 -15.83 2.53
C PHE A 27 3.52 -16.04 1.45
N ASP A 28 3.06 -16.13 0.20
CA ASP A 28 3.94 -16.04 -0.96
C ASP A 28 4.62 -14.66 -0.95
N ALA A 29 5.95 -14.65 -1.04
CA ALA A 29 6.73 -13.40 -1.02
C ALA A 29 6.32 -12.42 -2.14
N ARG A 30 5.76 -12.94 -3.25
CA ARG A 30 5.24 -12.13 -4.36
C ARG A 30 3.99 -11.32 -3.99
N ALA A 31 3.28 -11.71 -2.92
CA ALA A 31 2.15 -10.93 -2.41
C ALA A 31 2.59 -9.59 -1.80
N GLY A 32 3.90 -9.40 -1.57
CA GLY A 32 4.45 -8.16 -1.05
C GLY A 32 3.90 -7.77 0.31
N LEU A 33 3.53 -8.75 1.16
CA LEU A 33 2.99 -8.49 2.50
C LEU A 33 4.12 -8.08 3.45
N VAL A 34 4.05 -6.86 3.97
CA VAL A 34 5.06 -6.27 4.85
C VAL A 34 4.38 -5.73 6.11
N VAL A 35 4.93 -6.09 7.27
CA VAL A 35 4.57 -5.52 8.58
C VAL A 35 5.69 -4.58 9.01
N THR A 36 5.33 -3.33 9.28
CA THR A 36 6.27 -2.30 9.74
C THR A 36 5.78 -1.71 11.05
N TRP A 37 6.62 -1.81 12.08
CA TRP A 37 6.34 -1.21 13.38
C TRP A 37 6.82 0.24 13.40
N GLY A 38 5.94 1.16 13.77
CA GLY A 38 6.25 2.59 13.88
C GLY A 38 6.42 3.06 15.32
N ARG A 39 5.90 2.29 16.31
CA ARG A 39 5.98 2.65 17.71
C ARG A 39 6.08 1.40 18.59
N ILE A 40 6.93 1.48 19.60
CA ILE A 40 7.02 0.57 20.72
C ILE A 40 7.19 1.36 22.00
N GLU A 41 6.37 1.08 23.01
CA GLU A 41 6.42 1.78 24.28
C GLU A 41 6.16 0.79 25.43
N SER A 42 7.06 0.78 26.42
CA SER A 42 6.92 -0.05 27.63
C SER A 42 7.87 0.41 28.73
N GLY A 43 7.34 0.60 29.94
CA GLY A 43 8.10 0.90 31.15
C GLY A 43 8.63 2.33 31.23
N HIS A 44 9.02 2.74 32.47
CA HIS A 44 9.54 4.07 32.76
C HIS A 44 10.78 4.06 33.65
N ALA A 45 11.05 2.94 34.34
CA ALA A 45 12.15 2.82 35.30
C ALA A 45 12.97 1.55 35.05
N PRO A 46 14.31 1.63 35.17
CA PRO A 46 15.19 0.51 34.77
C PRO A 46 15.11 -0.69 35.71
N ASN A 47 14.56 -0.54 36.90
CA ASN A 47 14.44 -1.59 37.91
C ASN A 47 13.00 -2.07 38.16
N VAL A 48 12.05 -1.71 37.29
CA VAL A 48 10.64 -2.06 37.41
C VAL A 48 10.17 -2.77 36.12
N ILE A 49 9.67 -3.99 36.23
CA ILE A 49 9.04 -4.70 35.11
C ILE A 49 7.67 -4.07 34.86
N PRO A 50 7.41 -3.54 33.65
CA PRO A 50 6.15 -2.86 33.35
C PRO A 50 5.00 -3.84 33.23
N GLN A 51 3.79 -3.38 33.56
CA GLN A 51 2.54 -4.14 33.42
C GLN A 51 1.78 -3.85 32.11
N HIS A 52 2.32 -2.92 31.31
CA HIS A 52 1.74 -2.51 30.05
C HIS A 52 2.84 -2.30 29.00
N ALA A 53 2.54 -2.72 27.77
CA ALA A 53 3.31 -2.41 26.57
C ALA A 53 2.37 -2.10 25.42
N GLU A 54 2.73 -1.14 24.59
CA GLU A 54 1.96 -0.74 23.42
C GLU A 54 2.84 -0.80 22.18
N LEU A 55 2.29 -1.38 21.12
CA LEU A 55 2.90 -1.45 19.80
C LEU A 55 1.91 -0.88 18.78
N SER A 56 2.40 -0.11 17.83
CA SER A 56 1.60 0.27 16.68
C SER A 56 2.43 0.19 15.40
N GLY A 57 1.78 -0.19 14.32
CA GLY A 57 2.43 -0.40 13.04
C GLY A 57 1.46 -0.40 11.88
N THR A 58 1.98 -0.65 10.70
CA THR A 58 1.21 -0.75 9.47
C THR A 58 1.46 -2.07 8.78
N VAL A 59 0.44 -2.56 8.08
CA VAL A 59 0.51 -3.72 7.20
C VAL A 59 0.27 -3.24 5.78
N ARG A 60 1.18 -3.57 4.87
CA ARG A 60 1.10 -3.23 3.46
C ARG A 60 1.20 -4.50 2.62
N CYS A 61 0.49 -4.57 1.51
CA CYS A 61 0.58 -5.69 0.57
C CYS A 61 0.22 -5.26 -0.85
N LEU A 62 0.59 -6.09 -1.82
CA LEU A 62 0.34 -5.86 -3.24
C LEU A 62 -0.77 -6.77 -3.79
N ASP A 63 -1.10 -7.82 -3.05
CA ASP A 63 -2.09 -8.82 -3.44
C ASP A 63 -3.40 -8.66 -2.65
N ILE A 64 -4.53 -8.69 -3.33
CA ILE A 64 -5.86 -8.51 -2.73
C ILE A 64 -6.24 -9.66 -1.77
N ASN A 65 -5.81 -10.90 -2.06
CA ASN A 65 -6.10 -12.04 -1.19
C ASN A 65 -5.25 -11.96 0.08
N ALA A 66 -4.00 -11.51 -0.05
CA ALA A 66 -3.15 -11.20 1.09
C ALA A 66 -3.78 -10.11 1.98
N TRP A 67 -4.30 -9.04 1.37
CA TRP A 67 -4.98 -7.98 2.08
C TRP A 67 -6.21 -8.48 2.85
N ARG A 68 -7.00 -9.37 2.24
CA ARG A 68 -8.19 -9.96 2.87
C ARG A 68 -7.84 -10.85 4.06
N GLN A 69 -6.75 -11.61 3.99
CA GLN A 69 -6.32 -12.57 5.01
C GLN A 69 -5.39 -11.97 6.06
N ALA A 70 -4.78 -10.81 5.80
CA ALA A 70 -3.81 -10.19 6.69
C ALA A 70 -4.30 -9.99 8.14
N PRO A 71 -5.56 -9.58 8.41
CA PRO A 71 -6.03 -9.40 9.79
C PRO A 71 -5.91 -10.67 10.61
N ASP A 72 -6.40 -11.80 10.09
CA ASP A 72 -6.39 -13.09 10.80
C ASP A 72 -4.96 -13.58 11.01
N LEU A 73 -4.13 -13.49 9.97
CA LEU A 73 -2.73 -13.87 10.04
C LEU A 73 -1.92 -13.06 11.05
N ILE A 74 -2.12 -11.74 11.10
CA ILE A 74 -1.45 -10.87 12.07
C ILE A 74 -1.92 -11.22 13.48
N HIS A 75 -3.22 -11.45 13.65
CA HIS A 75 -3.78 -11.83 14.94
C HIS A 75 -3.16 -13.12 15.46
N GLU A 76 -3.13 -14.17 14.64
CA GLU A 76 -2.51 -15.45 14.97
C GLU A 76 -1.02 -15.30 15.30
N ALA A 77 -0.26 -14.61 14.46
CA ALA A 77 1.18 -14.43 14.66
C ALA A 77 1.50 -13.69 15.97
N VAL A 78 0.76 -12.63 16.28
CA VAL A 78 0.93 -11.89 17.54
C VAL A 78 0.58 -12.77 18.75
N GLN A 79 -0.53 -13.52 18.68
CA GLN A 79 -0.93 -14.44 19.75
C GLN A 79 0.11 -15.53 20.01
N GLU A 80 0.64 -16.16 18.96
CA GLU A 80 1.66 -17.20 19.06
C GLU A 80 2.92 -16.69 19.76
N VAL A 81 3.41 -15.52 19.37
CA VAL A 81 4.59 -14.92 20.00
C VAL A 81 4.30 -14.53 21.45
N ALA A 82 3.15 -13.91 21.71
CA ALA A 82 2.79 -13.46 23.04
C ALA A 82 2.63 -14.60 24.06
N VAL A 83 2.06 -15.74 23.64
CA VAL A 83 1.86 -16.93 24.49
C VAL A 83 3.19 -17.46 25.04
N MET A 84 4.26 -17.46 24.25
CA MET A 84 5.58 -17.90 24.71
C MET A 84 6.11 -17.05 25.88
N HIS A 85 5.66 -15.82 25.97
CA HIS A 85 6.02 -14.87 27.02
C HIS A 85 4.94 -14.70 28.10
N ARG A 86 3.88 -15.52 28.09
CA ARG A 86 2.72 -15.43 28.98
C ARG A 86 2.02 -14.05 28.92
N ALA A 87 2.20 -13.32 27.83
CA ALA A 87 1.52 -12.05 27.59
C ALA A 87 0.13 -12.30 26.98
N LYS A 88 -0.78 -11.36 27.25
CA LYS A 88 -2.16 -11.40 26.71
C LYS A 88 -2.34 -10.16 25.85
N PRO A 89 -2.15 -10.22 24.55
CA PRO A 89 -2.30 -9.07 23.68
C PRO A 89 -3.78 -8.78 23.41
N GLU A 90 -4.12 -7.52 23.41
CA GLU A 90 -5.33 -6.98 22.80
C GLU A 90 -4.93 -6.39 21.45
N ILE A 91 -5.57 -6.83 20.38
CA ILE A 91 -5.19 -6.45 19.02
C ILE A 91 -6.34 -5.68 18.39
N ASN A 92 -6.08 -4.41 18.07
CA ASN A 92 -6.99 -3.59 17.30
C ASN A 92 -6.45 -3.47 15.87
N TYR A 93 -7.05 -4.19 14.94
CA TYR A 93 -6.70 -4.15 13.52
C TYR A 93 -7.69 -3.27 12.76
N ILE A 94 -7.23 -2.09 12.32
CA ILE A 94 -8.01 -1.20 11.48
C ILE A 94 -7.66 -1.52 10.02
N ARG A 95 -8.63 -2.08 9.30
CA ARG A 95 -8.45 -2.40 7.89
C ARG A 95 -8.42 -1.11 7.06
N GLY A 96 -7.29 -0.85 6.41
CA GLY A 96 -7.10 0.26 5.48
C GLY A 96 -7.61 -0.07 4.07
N VAL A 97 -7.19 0.73 3.10
CA VAL A 97 -7.55 0.57 1.69
C VAL A 97 -6.94 -0.71 1.09
N PRO A 98 -7.63 -1.38 0.15
CA PRO A 98 -7.07 -2.49 -0.59
C PRO A 98 -5.90 -2.06 -1.51
N PRO A 99 -5.07 -2.99 -1.99
CA PRO A 99 -4.09 -2.67 -3.02
C PRO A 99 -4.76 -2.24 -4.32
N VAL A 100 -4.14 -1.31 -5.04
CA VAL A 100 -4.58 -0.94 -6.40
C VAL A 100 -4.20 -2.06 -7.36
N VAL A 101 -5.21 -2.66 -7.99
CA VAL A 101 -5.04 -3.65 -9.05
C VAL A 101 -5.72 -3.11 -10.30
N ASN A 102 -4.92 -2.56 -11.20
CA ASN A 102 -5.40 -1.99 -12.44
C ASN A 102 -6.02 -3.07 -13.36
N ASP A 103 -7.16 -2.76 -13.96
CA ASP A 103 -7.74 -3.58 -15.02
C ASP A 103 -6.85 -3.48 -16.28
N PRO A 104 -6.45 -4.61 -16.88
CA PRO A 104 -5.55 -4.61 -18.04
C PRO A 104 -6.12 -3.86 -19.25
N VAL A 105 -7.43 -4.01 -19.52
CA VAL A 105 -8.08 -3.36 -20.68
C VAL A 105 -8.11 -1.84 -20.51
N VAL A 106 -8.44 -1.38 -19.30
CA VAL A 106 -8.45 0.06 -19.00
C VAL A 106 -7.03 0.62 -18.97
N THR A 107 -6.04 -0.15 -18.51
CA THR A 107 -4.63 0.25 -18.56
C THR A 107 -4.16 0.44 -19.99
N GLU A 108 -4.47 -0.51 -20.89
CA GLU A 108 -4.15 -0.43 -22.31
C GLU A 108 -4.85 0.78 -22.98
N LEU A 109 -6.11 1.03 -22.62
CA LEU A 109 -6.86 2.21 -23.10
C LEU A 109 -6.14 3.52 -22.73
N LEU A 110 -5.67 3.66 -21.49
CA LEU A 110 -4.93 4.84 -21.05
C LEU A 110 -3.60 4.97 -21.78
N HIS A 111 -2.85 3.86 -21.90
CA HIS A 111 -1.59 3.80 -22.62
C HIS A 111 -1.74 4.24 -24.08
N ASP A 112 -2.69 3.64 -24.80
CA ASP A 112 -2.91 3.91 -26.22
C ASP A 112 -3.40 5.33 -26.45
N SER A 113 -4.23 5.86 -25.54
CA SER A 113 -4.71 7.22 -25.60
C SER A 113 -3.58 8.25 -25.55
N MET A 114 -2.60 8.02 -24.66
CA MET A 114 -1.43 8.92 -24.56
C MET A 114 -0.44 8.71 -25.67
N THR A 115 -0.15 7.47 -26.03
CA THR A 115 0.76 7.13 -27.14
C THR A 115 0.27 7.75 -28.45
N ALA A 116 -1.03 7.66 -28.76
CA ALA A 116 -1.62 8.27 -29.94
C ALA A 116 -1.58 9.80 -29.90
N ARG A 117 -1.62 10.40 -28.72
CA ARG A 117 -1.65 11.86 -28.54
C ARG A 117 -0.28 12.52 -28.52
N ARG A 118 0.69 11.89 -27.85
CA ARG A 118 2.00 12.48 -27.53
C ARG A 118 3.20 11.67 -27.96
N GLY A 119 3.00 10.46 -28.53
CA GLY A 119 4.07 9.52 -28.90
C GLY A 119 4.36 8.52 -27.79
N ALA A 120 5.00 7.41 -28.15
CA ALA A 120 5.31 6.31 -27.25
C ALA A 120 6.24 6.73 -26.09
N GLU A 121 7.10 7.71 -26.34
CA GLU A 121 8.03 8.25 -25.35
C GLU A 121 7.34 9.03 -24.21
N SER A 122 6.05 9.28 -24.32
CA SER A 122 5.26 9.97 -23.27
C SER A 122 4.74 9.02 -22.19
N VAL A 123 4.89 7.72 -22.37
CA VAL A 123 4.41 6.69 -21.46
C VAL A 123 5.59 5.85 -20.99
N GLU A 124 5.73 5.70 -19.70
CA GLU A 124 6.78 4.90 -19.06
C GLU A 124 6.17 3.94 -18.04
N ASP A 125 6.79 2.78 -17.91
CA ASP A 125 6.49 1.87 -16.81
C ASP A 125 6.94 2.47 -15.48
N THR A 126 6.09 2.40 -14.47
CA THR A 126 6.41 2.90 -13.14
C THR A 126 6.70 1.76 -12.17
N GLU A 127 7.61 1.99 -11.24
CA GLU A 127 7.84 1.05 -10.15
C GLU A 127 6.57 0.85 -9.32
N GLN A 128 6.36 -0.39 -8.88
CA GLN A 128 5.25 -0.74 -8.02
C GLN A 128 5.40 -0.06 -6.65
N SER A 129 4.31 0.51 -6.13
CA SER A 129 4.28 1.19 -4.84
C SER A 129 3.43 0.43 -3.84
N LEU A 130 3.86 0.44 -2.58
CA LEU A 130 3.08 0.00 -1.43
C LEU A 130 2.23 1.15 -0.83
N GLY A 131 2.13 2.30 -1.50
CA GLY A 131 1.25 3.39 -1.11
C GLY A 131 -0.22 2.95 -1.03
N GLY A 132 -0.97 3.48 -0.07
CA GLY A 132 -2.41 3.27 0.00
C GLY A 132 -3.12 4.34 -0.83
N GLU A 133 -4.09 3.92 -1.65
CA GLU A 133 -4.84 4.79 -2.55
C GLU A 133 -6.34 4.53 -2.40
N ASP A 134 -7.11 5.56 -2.08
CA ASP A 134 -8.57 5.44 -1.92
C ASP A 134 -9.27 5.01 -3.23
N PHE A 135 -8.64 5.27 -4.37
CA PHE A 135 -9.10 4.82 -5.68
C PHE A 135 -9.28 3.29 -5.76
N SER A 136 -8.52 2.55 -4.98
CA SER A 136 -8.62 1.08 -4.91
C SER A 136 -10.03 0.57 -4.52
N TRP A 137 -10.80 1.35 -3.76
CA TRP A 137 -12.19 1.00 -3.43
C TRP A 137 -13.11 0.98 -4.65
N TYR A 138 -12.89 1.84 -5.64
CA TYR A 138 -13.65 1.81 -6.88
C TYR A 138 -13.36 0.53 -7.68
N LEU A 139 -12.10 0.06 -7.66
CA LEU A 139 -11.67 -1.14 -8.38
C LEU A 139 -12.28 -2.44 -7.83
N GLU A 140 -12.76 -2.44 -6.60
CA GLU A 140 -13.55 -3.58 -6.06
C GLU A 140 -14.94 -3.69 -6.71
N HIS A 141 -15.41 -2.68 -7.41
CA HIS A 141 -16.77 -2.61 -7.96
C HIS A 141 -16.82 -2.46 -9.47
N VAL A 142 -15.86 -1.79 -10.05
CA VAL A 142 -15.82 -1.51 -11.49
C VAL A 142 -14.40 -1.65 -12.04
N PRO A 143 -14.25 -2.14 -13.30
CA PRO A 143 -12.96 -2.09 -13.99
C PRO A 143 -12.44 -0.66 -14.08
N GLY A 144 -11.17 -0.45 -13.75
CA GLY A 144 -10.54 0.86 -13.77
C GLY A 144 -9.03 0.75 -13.69
N ALA A 145 -8.35 1.84 -13.95
CA ALA A 145 -6.91 1.94 -13.83
C ALA A 145 -6.48 3.30 -13.29
N MET A 146 -5.45 3.29 -12.48
CA MET A 146 -4.76 4.48 -11.99
C MET A 146 -3.42 4.60 -12.70
N ALA A 147 -3.13 5.77 -13.24
CA ALA A 147 -1.84 6.11 -13.81
C ALA A 147 -1.16 7.21 -12.97
N ARG A 148 0.16 7.24 -13.00
CA ARG A 148 0.94 8.31 -12.40
C ARG A 148 1.22 9.38 -13.43
N LEU A 149 1.10 10.63 -13.04
CA LEU A 149 1.43 11.78 -13.87
C LEU A 149 2.80 12.32 -13.47
N GLY A 150 3.73 12.37 -14.41
CA GLY A 150 5.02 13.02 -14.22
C GLY A 150 4.85 14.53 -14.04
N VAL A 151 5.35 15.06 -12.94
CA VAL A 151 5.17 16.47 -12.56
C VAL A 151 6.48 17.23 -12.38
N ARG A 152 7.63 16.60 -12.66
CA ARG A 152 8.94 17.25 -12.57
C ARG A 152 9.15 18.18 -13.78
N ARG A 153 9.64 19.40 -13.53
CA ARG A 153 9.98 20.35 -14.60
C ARG A 153 11.08 19.80 -15.50
N PRO A 154 10.96 19.94 -16.81
CA PRO A 154 12.02 19.54 -17.75
C PRO A 154 13.35 20.21 -17.38
N GLY A 155 14.44 19.42 -17.31
CA GLY A 155 15.76 19.91 -16.96
C GLY A 155 16.02 20.11 -15.46
N ASP A 156 15.03 19.94 -14.57
CA ASP A 156 15.27 19.92 -13.13
C ASP A 156 15.88 18.58 -12.73
N LEU A 157 17.09 18.62 -12.19
CA LEU A 157 17.82 17.44 -11.71
C LEU A 157 17.46 17.07 -10.26
N THR A 158 16.73 17.94 -9.56
CA THR A 158 16.30 17.70 -8.18
C THR A 158 15.07 16.81 -8.17
N VAL A 159 15.17 15.70 -7.47
CA VAL A 159 14.01 14.83 -7.19
C VAL A 159 13.38 15.30 -5.88
N ARG A 160 12.12 15.72 -5.95
CA ARG A 160 11.30 16.06 -4.79
C ARG A 160 10.18 15.04 -4.69
N ASP A 161 10.23 14.22 -3.65
CA ASP A 161 9.21 13.21 -3.44
C ASP A 161 7.92 13.80 -2.87
N LEU A 162 6.82 13.07 -3.08
CA LEU A 162 5.55 13.38 -2.43
C LEU A 162 5.73 13.45 -0.90
N HIS A 163 4.97 14.32 -0.25
CA HIS A 163 4.99 14.54 1.21
C HIS A 163 6.25 15.24 1.75
N GLN A 164 7.13 15.76 0.90
CA GLN A 164 8.21 16.66 1.30
C GLN A 164 7.72 18.11 1.28
N GLY A 165 8.26 18.94 2.21
CA GLY A 165 7.85 20.34 2.33
C GLY A 165 8.24 21.25 1.16
N ASP A 166 9.17 20.78 0.31
CA ASP A 166 9.66 21.45 -0.89
C ASP A 166 9.13 20.81 -2.19
N PHE A 167 8.13 19.91 -2.09
CA PHE A 167 7.47 19.34 -3.27
C PHE A 167 6.87 20.45 -4.13
N ASP A 168 7.21 20.42 -5.42
CA ASP A 168 6.74 21.38 -6.41
C ASP A 168 6.41 20.66 -7.73
N ALA A 169 5.25 20.91 -8.28
CA ALA A 169 4.77 20.30 -9.50
C ALA A 169 4.85 21.30 -10.67
N ASP A 170 5.29 20.83 -11.83
CA ASP A 170 5.20 21.59 -13.07
C ASP A 170 3.72 21.77 -13.48
N GLU A 171 3.28 22.98 -13.60
CA GLU A 171 1.90 23.33 -13.99
C GLU A 171 1.51 22.79 -15.37
N HIS A 172 2.48 22.53 -16.26
CA HIS A 172 2.25 21.88 -17.56
C HIS A 172 1.69 20.46 -17.41
N ALA A 173 1.92 19.79 -16.29
CA ALA A 173 1.34 18.50 -15.99
C ALA A 173 -0.20 18.51 -15.99
N ILE A 174 -0.83 19.64 -15.63
CA ILE A 174 -2.29 19.81 -15.68
C ILE A 174 -2.80 19.60 -17.11
N THR A 175 -2.12 20.20 -18.10
CA THR A 175 -2.47 20.03 -19.51
C THR A 175 -2.35 18.58 -19.95
N VAL A 176 -1.28 17.89 -19.54
CA VAL A 176 -1.07 16.47 -19.84
C VAL A 176 -2.18 15.61 -19.25
N GLY A 177 -2.56 15.86 -17.99
CA GLY A 177 -3.66 15.16 -17.33
C GLY A 177 -5.02 15.37 -18.03
N VAL A 178 -5.31 16.60 -18.42
CA VAL A 178 -6.55 16.92 -19.19
C VAL A 178 -6.55 16.20 -20.54
N GLU A 179 -5.41 16.18 -21.24
CA GLU A 179 -5.29 15.47 -22.52
C GLU A 179 -5.50 13.97 -22.36
N LEU A 180 -4.92 13.34 -21.34
CA LEU A 180 -5.09 11.93 -21.05
C LEU A 180 -6.57 11.58 -20.85
N PHE A 181 -7.25 12.24 -19.92
CA PHE A 181 -8.66 11.95 -19.62
C PHE A 181 -9.57 12.23 -20.82
N THR A 182 -9.32 13.29 -21.56
CA THR A 182 -10.10 13.62 -22.76
C THR A 182 -9.90 12.56 -23.85
N ALA A 183 -8.65 12.16 -24.10
CA ALA A 183 -8.33 11.16 -25.13
C ALA A 183 -8.89 9.78 -24.75
N ALA A 184 -8.76 9.36 -23.50
CA ALA A 184 -9.30 8.09 -23.01
C ALA A 184 -10.84 8.04 -23.12
N ALA A 185 -11.53 9.12 -22.74
CA ALA A 185 -13.00 9.20 -22.86
C ALA A 185 -13.46 9.13 -24.32
N LEU A 186 -12.76 9.79 -25.23
CA LEU A 186 -13.09 9.76 -26.66
C LEU A 186 -12.82 8.39 -27.29
N LEU A 187 -11.74 7.71 -26.88
CA LEU A 187 -11.41 6.38 -27.39
C LEU A 187 -12.41 5.34 -26.89
N ASP A 188 -12.76 5.35 -25.60
CA ASP A 188 -13.80 4.48 -25.03
C ASP A 188 -15.16 4.68 -25.72
N ALA A 189 -15.57 5.93 -25.95
CA ALA A 189 -16.82 6.21 -26.64
C ALA A 189 -16.84 5.69 -28.09
N ARG A 190 -15.69 5.75 -28.79
CA ARG A 190 -15.57 5.16 -30.15
C ARG A 190 -15.64 3.65 -30.14
N MET A 191 -14.96 2.99 -29.21
CA MET A 191 -14.99 1.53 -29.07
C MET A 191 -16.42 1.04 -28.82
N ARG A 192 -17.14 1.64 -27.89
CA ARG A 192 -18.54 1.32 -27.58
C ARG A 192 -19.47 1.56 -28.78
N ALA A 193 -19.25 2.59 -29.57
CA ALA A 193 -20.03 2.86 -30.78
C ALA A 193 -19.82 1.78 -31.85
N LEU A 194 -18.59 1.29 -32.01
CA LEU A 194 -18.29 0.20 -32.96
C LEU A 194 -18.91 -1.13 -32.52
N ASP A 195 -18.87 -1.46 -31.22
CA ASP A 195 -19.49 -2.66 -30.66
C ASP A 195 -21.01 -2.67 -30.83
N THR A 196 -21.64 -1.51 -30.76
CA THR A 196 -23.10 -1.36 -30.97
C THR A 196 -23.50 -1.41 -32.44
N ALA A 197 -22.63 -0.98 -33.35
CA ALA A 197 -22.88 -0.99 -34.78
C ALA A 197 -22.62 -2.38 -35.45
N GLY A 198 -21.87 -3.26 -34.77
CA GLY A 198 -21.57 -4.62 -35.23
C GLY A 198 -22.57 -5.69 -34.78
N ARG A 199 -23.59 -5.31 -34.01
CA ARG A 199 -24.72 -6.16 -33.58
C ARG A 199 -25.98 -5.85 -34.40
#